data_471e542b71e8ad071a4fcd9f0009092b
#
_entry.id   471e542b71e8ad071a4fcd9f0009092b
#
_cell.length_a   1.000
_cell.length_b   1.000
_cell.length_c   1.000
_cell.angle_alpha   90.00
_cell.angle_beta   90.00
_cell.angle_gamma   90.00
#
_symmetry.space_group_name_H-M   'P 1'
#
loop_
_entity.id
_entity.type
_entity.pdbx_description
1 polymer ?
#
loop_
_entity_poly.entity_id
_entity_poly.type
_entity_poly.pdbx_seq_one_letter_code
_entity_poly.pdbx_strand_id
1 'polypeptide(L)'
;MFNLQKYNYDTEEVVKKITNFKDYYGQKGGVTLSGGEPLLQPEYLIELCKKLKKINVHIALDTAGYGIGKYEEILKNIDLIILDIKDITEERFKNLTNGEIQKVWEFLKIANKLNKKFIVRQVIVPDLHYNKEYLIGLNNYIKKHIKNIQKIEFLPYHKIGDQKYEKLKIPNPYKNKKAMDIEKCNKLFEEFMKIYNNKNSAL
;
A
#
# COMPACT_ATOMS: atom_id res chain seq x y z
N MET A 1 10.25 -26.59 11.00
CA MET A 1 9.84 -26.73 9.58
C MET A 1 8.65 -25.81 9.35
N PHE A 2 8.84 -24.66 8.67
CA PHE A 2 7.77 -23.70 8.46
C PHE A 2 6.84 -24.20 7.38
N ASN A 3 5.62 -24.55 7.74
CA ASN A 3 4.56 -24.79 6.78
C ASN A 3 3.94 -23.42 6.38
N LEU A 4 4.68 -22.62 5.62
CA LEU A 4 4.07 -21.63 4.77
C LEU A 4 3.30 -22.43 3.74
N GLN A 5 1.96 -22.41 3.81
CA GLN A 5 1.13 -22.92 2.73
C GLN A 5 1.41 -22.03 1.52
N LYS A 6 2.43 -22.39 0.76
CA LYS A 6 2.78 -21.79 -0.50
C LYS A 6 1.85 -22.43 -1.54
N TYR A 7 0.71 -21.81 -1.77
CA TYR A 7 -0.08 -22.14 -2.92
C TYR A 7 0.63 -21.56 -4.14
N ASN A 8 1.25 -22.40 -4.94
CA ASN A 8 1.78 -21.99 -6.24
C ASN A 8 0.62 -22.10 -7.23
N TYR A 9 -0.11 -21.01 -7.43
CA TYR A 9 -1.05 -20.90 -8.53
C TYR A 9 -0.32 -20.33 -9.75
N ASP A 10 -0.54 -20.93 -10.91
CA ASP A 10 -0.19 -20.26 -12.14
C ASP A 10 -1.20 -19.14 -12.45
N THR A 11 -0.87 -18.29 -13.41
CA THR A 11 -1.71 -17.13 -13.73
C THR A 11 -3.04 -17.51 -14.36
N GLU A 12 -3.13 -18.66 -15.06
CA GLU A 12 -4.39 -19.19 -15.65
C GLU A 12 -5.36 -19.62 -14.55
N GLU A 13 -4.86 -20.35 -13.57
CA GLU A 13 -5.67 -20.78 -12.42
C GLU A 13 -6.26 -19.59 -11.66
N VAL A 14 -5.46 -18.53 -11.46
CA VAL A 14 -5.91 -17.30 -10.80
C VAL A 14 -6.96 -16.57 -11.63
N VAL A 15 -6.74 -16.44 -12.95
CA VAL A 15 -7.73 -15.83 -13.86
C VAL A 15 -9.04 -16.62 -13.84
N LYS A 16 -8.99 -17.96 -13.91
CA LYS A 16 -10.18 -18.80 -13.81
C LYS A 16 -10.95 -18.58 -12.51
N LYS A 17 -10.24 -18.53 -11.37
CA LYS A 17 -10.88 -18.25 -10.08
C LYS A 17 -11.56 -16.88 -10.08
N ILE A 18 -10.87 -15.83 -10.54
CA ILE A 18 -11.41 -14.46 -10.61
C ILE A 18 -12.66 -14.43 -11.51
N THR A 19 -12.63 -15.10 -12.66
CA THR A 19 -13.76 -15.17 -13.59
C THR A 19 -14.99 -15.82 -12.95
N ASN A 20 -14.80 -16.85 -12.13
CA ASN A 20 -15.90 -17.51 -11.41
C ASN A 20 -16.59 -16.59 -10.38
N PHE A 21 -15.92 -15.51 -9.95
CA PHE A 21 -16.50 -14.51 -9.04
C PHE A 21 -17.05 -13.27 -9.77
N LYS A 22 -17.19 -13.31 -11.10
CA LYS A 22 -17.61 -12.17 -11.91
C LYS A 22 -18.96 -11.59 -11.48
N ASP A 23 -19.90 -12.44 -11.10
CA ASP A 23 -21.23 -12.02 -10.66
C ASP A 23 -21.20 -11.22 -9.33
N TYR A 24 -20.18 -11.44 -8.50
CA TYR A 24 -20.01 -10.73 -7.23
C TYR A 24 -19.45 -9.32 -7.41
N TYR A 25 -18.51 -9.10 -8.31
CA TYR A 25 -17.93 -7.77 -8.53
C TYR A 25 -18.60 -6.98 -9.66
N GLY A 26 -19.39 -7.64 -10.52
CA GLY A 26 -20.18 -7.00 -11.57
C GLY A 26 -19.37 -6.07 -12.47
N GLN A 27 -20.01 -4.97 -12.91
CA GLN A 27 -19.37 -3.98 -13.80
C GLN A 27 -18.58 -2.89 -13.06
N LYS A 28 -18.84 -2.67 -11.76
CA LYS A 28 -18.22 -1.58 -10.98
C LYS A 28 -17.09 -2.03 -10.06
N GLY A 29 -16.97 -3.32 -9.85
CA GLY A 29 -15.94 -3.91 -9.03
C GLY A 29 -14.75 -4.42 -9.85
N GLY A 30 -13.92 -5.23 -9.21
CA GLY A 30 -12.71 -5.78 -9.82
C GLY A 30 -11.94 -6.64 -8.84
N VAL A 31 -10.64 -6.70 -9.01
CA VAL A 31 -9.75 -7.45 -8.13
C VAL A 31 -8.71 -6.53 -7.50
N THR A 32 -8.33 -6.86 -6.28
CA THR A 32 -7.18 -6.26 -5.62
C THR A 32 -6.06 -7.28 -5.56
N LEU A 33 -4.95 -6.96 -6.21
CA LEU A 33 -3.73 -7.75 -6.13
C LEU A 33 -2.94 -7.29 -4.90
N SER A 34 -2.82 -8.19 -3.94
CA SER A 34 -2.13 -7.94 -2.67
C SER A 34 -1.42 -9.23 -2.19
N GLY A 35 -1.03 -9.28 -0.94
CA GLY A 35 -0.31 -10.42 -0.36
C GLY A 35 1.11 -10.05 -0.10
N GLY A 36 2.03 -10.47 0.62
CA GLY A 36 3.37 -9.92 0.83
C GLY A 36 3.56 -8.51 0.22
N GLU A 37 4.51 -8.40 -0.70
CA GLU A 37 4.62 -7.23 -1.57
C GLU A 37 4.55 -7.70 -3.04
N PRO A 38 3.46 -7.38 -3.79
CA PRO A 38 3.28 -7.87 -5.15
C PRO A 38 4.39 -7.43 -6.11
N LEU A 39 4.97 -6.25 -5.91
CA LEU A 39 6.05 -5.71 -6.74
C LEU A 39 7.37 -6.49 -6.66
N LEU A 40 7.47 -7.47 -5.75
CA LEU A 40 8.60 -8.41 -5.67
C LEU A 40 8.46 -9.60 -6.63
N GLN A 41 7.34 -9.72 -7.35
CA GLN A 41 7.08 -10.75 -8.33
C GLN A 41 6.66 -10.12 -9.68
N PRO A 42 7.53 -9.30 -10.30
CA PRO A 42 7.16 -8.46 -11.44
C PRO A 42 6.71 -9.26 -12.66
N GLU A 43 7.35 -10.37 -13.00
CA GLU A 43 7.01 -11.18 -14.16
C GLU A 43 5.61 -11.78 -14.02
N TYR A 44 5.35 -12.39 -12.87
CA TYR A 44 4.04 -12.96 -12.55
C TYR A 44 2.94 -11.89 -12.57
N LEU A 45 3.23 -10.74 -11.95
CA LEU A 45 2.28 -9.63 -11.86
C LEU A 45 1.94 -9.07 -13.26
N ILE A 46 2.95 -8.89 -14.13
CA ILE A 46 2.76 -8.43 -15.51
C ILE A 46 1.90 -9.40 -16.30
N GLU A 47 2.20 -10.70 -16.24
CA GLU A 47 1.46 -11.73 -16.96
C GLU A 47 -0.01 -11.79 -16.48
N LEU A 48 -0.22 -11.86 -15.17
CA LEU A 48 -1.56 -11.87 -14.56
C LEU A 48 -2.37 -10.64 -14.95
N CYS A 49 -1.80 -9.44 -14.84
CA CYS A 49 -2.49 -8.21 -15.18
C CYS A 49 -2.87 -8.15 -16.66
N LYS A 50 -1.98 -8.58 -17.57
CA LYS A 50 -2.29 -8.65 -19.01
C LYS A 50 -3.48 -9.59 -19.29
N LYS A 51 -3.53 -10.76 -18.64
CA LYS A 51 -4.63 -11.71 -18.78
C LYS A 51 -5.95 -11.14 -18.25
N LEU A 52 -5.93 -10.51 -17.07
CA LEU A 52 -7.10 -9.88 -16.47
C LEU A 52 -7.63 -8.72 -17.33
N LYS A 53 -6.74 -7.92 -17.95
CA LYS A 53 -7.15 -6.86 -18.88
C LYS A 53 -7.84 -7.37 -20.14
N LYS A 54 -7.44 -8.55 -20.66
CA LYS A 54 -8.12 -9.16 -21.81
C LYS A 54 -9.59 -9.48 -21.53
N ILE A 55 -9.95 -9.71 -20.28
CA ILE A 55 -11.34 -10.00 -19.85
C ILE A 55 -12.00 -8.80 -19.17
N ASN A 56 -11.45 -7.57 -19.36
CA ASN A 56 -11.98 -6.29 -18.88
C ASN A 56 -12.18 -6.23 -17.35
N VAL A 57 -11.28 -6.83 -16.57
CA VAL A 57 -11.30 -6.73 -15.11
C VAL A 57 -10.60 -5.45 -14.66
N HIS A 58 -11.24 -4.68 -13.76
CA HIS A 58 -10.60 -3.56 -13.07
C HIS A 58 -9.60 -4.10 -12.03
N ILE A 59 -8.38 -3.56 -12.03
CA ILE A 59 -7.28 -4.05 -11.22
C ILE A 59 -6.80 -2.95 -10.26
N ALA A 60 -6.94 -3.21 -8.96
CA ALA A 60 -6.28 -2.44 -7.91
C ALA A 60 -4.99 -3.17 -7.47
N LEU A 61 -3.92 -2.41 -7.25
CA LEU A 61 -2.66 -2.90 -6.70
C LEU A 61 -2.50 -2.37 -5.28
N ASP A 62 -2.49 -3.26 -4.29
CA ASP A 62 -2.25 -2.95 -2.88
C ASP A 62 -0.77 -3.22 -2.56
N THR A 63 -0.01 -2.16 -2.28
CA THR A 63 1.45 -2.19 -2.24
C THR A 63 2.03 -1.11 -1.32
N ALA A 64 3.21 -1.37 -0.78
CA ALA A 64 4.04 -0.33 -0.17
C ALA A 64 4.87 0.47 -1.19
N GLY A 65 4.76 0.15 -2.49
CA GLY A 65 5.55 0.75 -3.55
C GLY A 65 6.99 0.24 -3.62
N TYR A 66 7.34 -0.79 -2.86
CA TYR A 66 8.68 -1.32 -2.77
C TYR A 66 8.84 -2.55 -3.67
N GLY A 67 9.56 -2.41 -4.77
CA GLY A 67 9.72 -3.49 -5.75
C GLY A 67 11.14 -3.62 -6.30
N ILE A 68 11.27 -4.49 -7.30
CA ILE A 68 12.54 -4.82 -7.95
C ILE A 68 12.61 -4.36 -9.41
N GLY A 69 11.78 -3.38 -9.79
CA GLY A 69 11.76 -2.79 -11.14
C GLY A 69 10.55 -3.20 -11.96
N LYS A 70 10.63 -3.01 -13.30
CA LYS A 70 9.55 -3.23 -14.29
C LYS A 70 8.26 -2.45 -13.99
N TYR A 71 8.33 -1.37 -13.22
CA TYR A 71 7.18 -0.61 -12.75
C TYR A 71 6.30 -0.09 -13.89
N GLU A 72 6.90 0.39 -15.00
CA GLU A 72 6.12 0.91 -16.13
C GLU A 72 5.26 -0.19 -16.79
N GLU A 73 5.82 -1.39 -16.96
CA GLU A 73 5.08 -2.52 -17.55
C GLU A 73 3.94 -2.99 -16.66
N ILE A 74 4.17 -3.07 -15.35
CA ILE A 74 3.15 -3.42 -14.36
C ILE A 74 2.04 -2.37 -14.40
N LEU A 75 2.41 -1.11 -14.22
CA LEU A 75 1.48 -0.02 -14.01
C LEU A 75 0.62 0.28 -15.24
N LYS A 76 1.05 -0.03 -16.46
CA LYS A 76 0.22 0.10 -17.67
C LYS A 76 -1.11 -0.63 -17.54
N ASN A 77 -1.15 -1.74 -16.80
CA ASN A 77 -2.33 -2.57 -16.61
C ASN A 77 -3.07 -2.35 -15.28
N ILE A 78 -2.59 -1.45 -14.42
CA ILE A 78 -3.22 -1.15 -13.12
C ILE A 78 -4.15 0.06 -13.28
N ASP A 79 -5.35 -0.02 -12.71
CA ASP A 79 -6.34 1.05 -12.73
C ASP A 79 -6.29 1.92 -11.49
N LEU A 80 -5.94 1.33 -10.34
CA LEU A 80 -5.91 1.98 -9.04
C LEU A 80 -4.73 1.46 -8.22
N ILE A 81 -4.03 2.34 -7.55
CA ILE A 81 -2.99 1.98 -6.58
C ILE A 81 -3.52 2.26 -5.19
N ILE A 82 -3.49 1.26 -4.33
CA ILE A 82 -3.72 1.39 -2.89
C ILE A 82 -2.32 1.40 -2.26
N LEU A 83 -1.85 2.58 -1.89
CA LEU A 83 -0.49 2.78 -1.42
C LEU A 83 -0.43 2.83 0.10
N ASP A 84 0.24 1.88 0.72
CA ASP A 84 0.55 1.90 2.15
C ASP A 84 1.86 2.66 2.40
N ILE A 85 1.79 3.88 2.90
CA ILE A 85 2.98 4.61 3.36
C ILE A 85 3.51 3.92 4.63
N LYS A 86 4.75 3.41 4.57
CA LYS A 86 5.38 2.74 5.72
C LYS A 86 6.09 3.73 6.64
N ASP A 87 6.83 4.67 6.08
CA ASP A 87 7.34 5.88 6.75
C ASP A 87 7.68 6.95 5.71
N ILE A 88 7.96 8.16 6.18
CA ILE A 88 8.19 9.37 5.36
C ILE A 88 9.66 9.79 5.32
N THR A 89 10.53 9.17 6.12
CA THR A 89 11.97 9.45 6.16
C THR A 89 12.79 8.20 5.83
N GLU A 90 14.00 8.39 5.28
CA GLU A 90 14.91 7.28 4.93
C GLU A 90 15.28 6.45 6.13
N GLU A 91 15.65 7.11 7.23
CA GLU A 91 16.09 6.44 8.45
C GLU A 91 14.99 5.55 9.04
N ARG A 92 13.79 6.13 9.22
CA ARG A 92 12.65 5.43 9.83
C ARG A 92 12.12 4.33 8.91
N PHE A 93 12.09 4.58 7.59
CA PHE A 93 11.72 3.58 6.60
C PHE A 93 12.68 2.38 6.65
N LYS A 94 14.00 2.63 6.69
CA LYS A 94 15.03 1.60 6.80
C LYS A 94 14.89 0.80 8.10
N ASN A 95 14.70 1.49 9.22
CA ASN A 95 14.53 0.85 10.54
C ASN A 95 13.28 -0.03 10.60
N LEU A 96 12.19 0.37 9.92
CA LEU A 96 10.94 -0.36 9.91
C LEU A 96 10.94 -1.54 8.94
N THR A 97 11.49 -1.36 7.73
CA THR A 97 11.33 -2.29 6.61
C THR A 97 12.62 -3.01 6.23
N ASN A 98 13.76 -2.55 6.73
CA ASN A 98 15.11 -2.91 6.28
C ASN A 98 15.34 -2.63 4.78
N GLY A 99 14.49 -1.78 4.17
CA GLY A 99 14.53 -1.41 2.76
C GLY A 99 15.06 -0.01 2.51
N GLU A 100 15.10 0.38 1.25
CA GLU A 100 15.53 1.69 0.75
C GLU A 100 14.32 2.47 0.22
N ILE A 101 13.99 3.60 0.83
CA ILE A 101 12.82 4.42 0.44
C ILE A 101 12.92 4.95 -1.01
N GLN A 102 14.13 5.05 -1.54
CA GLN A 102 14.40 5.48 -2.92
C GLN A 102 13.68 4.60 -3.95
N LYS A 103 13.54 3.30 -3.69
CA LYS A 103 12.77 2.39 -4.54
C LYS A 103 11.29 2.74 -4.58
N VAL A 104 10.74 3.18 -3.44
CA VAL A 104 9.36 3.69 -3.37
C VAL A 104 9.23 4.98 -4.17
N TRP A 105 10.19 5.89 -4.06
CA TRP A 105 10.15 7.14 -4.83
C TRP A 105 10.26 6.90 -6.34
N GLU A 106 11.06 5.92 -6.77
CA GLU A 106 11.13 5.51 -8.17
C GLU A 106 9.77 5.00 -8.67
N PHE A 107 9.14 4.10 -7.91
CA PHE A 107 7.79 3.62 -8.21
C PHE A 107 6.79 4.77 -8.34
N LEU A 108 6.75 5.69 -7.35
CA LEU A 108 5.86 6.83 -7.35
C LEU A 108 6.10 7.78 -8.53
N LYS A 109 7.37 8.01 -8.90
CA LYS A 109 7.73 8.81 -10.08
C LYS A 109 7.12 8.23 -11.35
N ILE A 110 7.23 6.92 -11.54
CA ILE A 110 6.67 6.24 -12.72
C ILE A 110 5.14 6.23 -12.67
N ALA A 111 4.54 5.96 -11.52
CA ALA A 111 3.09 5.99 -11.34
C ALA A 111 2.49 7.38 -11.63
N ASN A 112 3.15 8.45 -11.18
CA ASN A 112 2.76 9.82 -11.47
C ASN A 112 2.91 10.16 -12.96
N LYS A 113 3.99 9.72 -13.63
CA LYS A 113 4.18 9.88 -15.09
C LYS A 113 3.03 9.23 -15.88
N LEU A 114 2.53 8.10 -15.40
CA LEU A 114 1.41 7.37 -15.98
C LEU A 114 0.04 7.87 -15.49
N ASN A 115 0.00 8.95 -14.71
CA ASN A 115 -1.21 9.54 -14.13
C ASN A 115 -2.09 8.53 -13.39
N LYS A 116 -1.50 7.61 -12.64
CA LYS A 116 -2.24 6.59 -11.90
C LYS A 116 -3.03 7.20 -10.74
N LYS A 117 -4.21 6.62 -10.48
CA LYS A 117 -5.07 6.99 -9.35
C LYS A 117 -4.55 6.33 -8.08
N PHE A 118 -4.62 7.07 -6.95
CA PHE A 118 -4.17 6.57 -5.67
C PHE A 118 -5.27 6.62 -4.60
N ILE A 119 -5.37 5.55 -3.82
CA ILE A 119 -5.85 5.58 -2.45
C ILE A 119 -4.60 5.50 -1.57
N VAL A 120 -4.39 6.50 -0.73
CA VAL A 120 -3.22 6.56 0.16
C VAL A 120 -3.63 6.10 1.54
N ARG A 121 -2.90 5.15 2.10
CA ARG A 121 -3.12 4.62 3.45
C ARG A 121 -1.93 4.87 4.34
N GLN A 122 -2.21 5.23 5.58
CA GLN A 122 -1.21 5.36 6.64
C GLN A 122 -1.68 4.63 7.88
N VAL A 123 -0.91 3.63 8.32
CA VAL A 123 -1.14 2.99 9.61
C VAL A 123 -0.63 3.90 10.72
N ILE A 124 -1.49 4.25 11.68
CA ILE A 124 -1.16 5.12 12.80
C ILE A 124 -0.76 4.29 14.01
N VAL A 125 0.52 4.33 14.35
CA VAL A 125 1.08 3.74 15.58
C VAL A 125 1.19 4.87 16.62
N PRO A 126 0.57 4.76 17.81
CA PRO A 126 0.41 5.86 18.77
C PRO A 126 1.69 6.62 19.07
N ASP A 127 2.76 5.91 19.43
CA ASP A 127 4.01 6.52 19.88
C ASP A 127 4.88 7.08 18.74
N LEU A 128 4.53 6.80 17.49
CA LEU A 128 5.33 7.19 16.32
C LEU A 128 4.65 8.28 15.48
N HIS A 129 3.34 8.18 15.34
CA HIS A 129 2.60 8.97 14.37
C HIS A 129 1.58 9.92 15.00
N TYR A 130 1.32 9.79 16.31
CA TYR A 130 0.32 10.59 17.01
C TYR A 130 0.91 11.92 17.50
N ASN A 131 1.37 12.77 16.57
CA ASN A 131 1.86 14.11 16.84
C ASN A 131 1.74 15.01 15.61
N LYS A 132 1.67 16.32 15.85
CA LYS A 132 1.46 17.33 14.80
C LYS A 132 2.63 17.44 13.83
N GLU A 133 3.85 17.23 14.30
CA GLU A 133 5.05 17.27 13.46
C GLU A 133 5.00 16.18 12.40
N TYR A 134 4.62 14.96 12.81
CA TYR A 134 4.44 13.86 11.86
C TYR A 134 3.36 14.16 10.81
N LEU A 135 2.22 14.76 11.22
CA LEU A 135 1.14 15.12 10.30
C LEU A 135 1.59 16.14 9.25
N ILE A 136 2.38 17.13 9.65
CA ILE A 136 2.97 18.12 8.73
C ILE A 136 3.95 17.41 7.77
N GLY A 137 4.84 16.58 8.30
CA GLY A 137 5.78 15.79 7.49
C GLY A 137 5.07 14.89 6.49
N LEU A 138 4.01 14.19 6.91
CA LEU A 138 3.19 13.33 6.05
C LEU A 138 2.50 14.12 4.94
N ASN A 139 1.94 15.29 5.27
CA ASN A 139 1.35 16.20 4.29
C ASN A 139 2.37 16.60 3.21
N ASN A 140 3.56 17.02 3.64
CA ASN A 140 4.62 17.44 2.73
C ASN A 140 5.11 16.27 1.87
N TYR A 141 5.27 15.09 2.45
CA TYR A 141 5.63 13.87 1.72
C TYR A 141 4.59 13.55 0.65
N ILE A 142 3.30 13.53 1.01
CA ILE A 142 2.21 13.24 0.09
C ILE A 142 2.19 14.25 -1.06
N LYS A 143 2.20 15.55 -0.76
CA LYS A 143 2.17 16.62 -1.77
C LYS A 143 3.37 16.58 -2.71
N LYS A 144 4.55 16.19 -2.20
CA LYS A 144 5.78 16.09 -2.98
C LYS A 144 5.78 14.88 -3.91
N HIS A 145 5.34 13.72 -3.42
CA HIS A 145 5.60 12.45 -4.09
C HIS A 145 4.38 11.80 -4.75
N ILE A 146 3.13 12.20 -4.42
CA ILE A 146 1.93 11.50 -4.89
C ILE A 146 0.98 12.49 -5.56
N LYS A 147 0.56 12.17 -6.78
CA LYS A 147 -0.43 12.93 -7.55
C LYS A 147 -1.71 12.11 -7.70
N ASN A 148 -2.78 12.73 -8.25
CA ASN A 148 -4.05 12.07 -8.61
C ASN A 148 -4.64 11.21 -7.48
N ILE A 149 -4.65 11.77 -6.25
CA ILE A 149 -5.16 11.10 -5.05
C ILE A 149 -6.69 11.15 -5.07
N GLN A 150 -7.32 9.97 -4.97
CA GLN A 150 -8.76 9.81 -4.89
C GLN A 150 -9.25 9.80 -3.43
N LYS A 151 -8.43 9.24 -2.52
CA LYS A 151 -8.76 9.11 -1.10
C LYS A 151 -7.48 9.01 -0.26
N ILE A 152 -7.57 9.51 0.97
CA ILE A 152 -6.56 9.27 2.02
C ILE A 152 -7.26 8.59 3.18
N GLU A 153 -6.65 7.59 3.77
CA GLU A 153 -7.17 6.81 4.88
C GLU A 153 -6.12 6.65 5.98
N PHE A 154 -6.52 6.90 7.22
CA PHE A 154 -5.73 6.50 8.39
C PHE A 154 -6.27 5.19 8.93
N LEU A 155 -5.38 4.24 9.16
CA LEU A 155 -5.70 2.92 9.68
C LEU A 155 -5.16 2.82 11.12
N PRO A 156 -6.01 2.52 12.11
CA PRO A 156 -5.51 2.33 13.47
C PRO A 156 -4.63 1.08 13.54
N TYR A 157 -3.43 1.22 14.12
CA TYR A 157 -2.55 0.08 14.37
C TYR A 157 -3.22 -0.93 15.29
N HIS A 158 -3.18 -2.20 14.95
CA HIS A 158 -3.70 -3.31 15.73
C HIS A 158 -2.69 -4.47 15.81
N LYS A 159 -2.81 -5.31 16.85
CA LYS A 159 -1.87 -6.40 17.15
C LYS A 159 -2.14 -7.72 16.43
N ILE A 160 -3.10 -7.78 15.50
CA ILE A 160 -3.43 -9.02 14.77
C ILE A 160 -2.20 -9.57 14.02
N GLY A 161 -1.28 -8.69 13.59
CA GLY A 161 -0.04 -9.08 12.94
C GLY A 161 0.97 -9.81 13.82
N ASP A 162 0.87 -9.70 15.16
CA ASP A 162 1.85 -10.28 16.11
C ASP A 162 2.00 -11.79 15.93
N GLN A 163 0.89 -12.50 15.73
CA GLN A 163 0.90 -13.94 15.46
C GLN A 163 1.72 -14.32 14.21
N LYS A 164 1.81 -13.44 13.23
CA LYS A 164 2.58 -13.66 12.00
C LYS A 164 4.09 -13.62 12.29
N TYR A 165 4.51 -12.67 13.12
CA TYR A 165 5.91 -12.56 13.56
C TYR A 165 6.31 -13.78 14.40
N GLU A 166 5.43 -14.23 15.30
CA GLU A 166 5.66 -15.43 16.13
C GLU A 166 5.78 -16.69 15.26
N LYS A 167 4.85 -16.89 14.31
CA LYS A 167 4.89 -18.03 13.38
C LYS A 167 6.16 -18.02 12.51
N LEU A 168 6.62 -16.85 12.09
CA LEU A 168 7.82 -16.69 11.27
C LEU A 168 9.10 -16.72 12.10
N LYS A 169 9.02 -16.70 13.45
CA LYS A 169 10.15 -16.61 14.39
C LYS A 169 11.08 -15.42 14.08
N ILE A 170 10.51 -14.30 13.67
CA ILE A 170 11.24 -13.06 13.42
C ILE A 170 10.89 -12.02 14.50
N PRO A 171 11.83 -11.12 14.85
CA PRO A 171 11.56 -10.06 15.81
C PRO A 171 10.42 -9.17 15.33
N ASN A 172 9.44 -8.90 16.21
CA ASN A 172 8.40 -7.91 15.94
C ASN A 172 8.86 -6.56 16.49
N PRO A 173 9.13 -5.54 15.63
CA PRO A 173 9.57 -4.22 16.06
C PRO A 173 8.50 -3.47 16.86
N TYR A 174 7.25 -3.91 16.78
CA TYR A 174 6.11 -3.28 17.47
C TYR A 174 5.52 -4.14 18.60
N LYS A 175 6.22 -5.20 19.06
CA LYS A 175 5.74 -6.11 20.11
C LYS A 175 5.23 -5.37 21.36
N ASN A 176 5.93 -4.30 21.76
CA ASN A 176 5.62 -3.51 22.95
C ASN A 176 4.74 -2.28 22.66
N LYS A 177 4.32 -2.06 21.41
CA LYS A 177 3.46 -0.94 21.05
C LYS A 177 2.00 -1.25 21.40
N LYS A 178 1.29 -0.23 21.86
CA LYS A 178 -0.16 -0.32 22.11
C LYS A 178 -0.94 -0.23 20.80
N ALA A 179 -2.08 -0.92 20.73
CA ALA A 179 -3.01 -0.69 19.63
C ALA A 179 -3.51 0.76 19.64
N MET A 180 -3.81 1.28 18.46
CA MET A 180 -4.36 2.62 18.31
C MET A 180 -5.86 2.59 18.57
N ASP A 181 -6.33 3.51 19.40
CA ASP A 181 -7.74 3.75 19.62
C ASP A 181 -8.39 4.33 18.36
N ILE A 182 -9.55 3.79 17.98
CA ILE A 182 -10.24 4.15 16.73
C ILE A 182 -10.70 5.62 16.75
N GLU A 183 -11.27 6.09 17.85
CA GLU A 183 -11.78 7.47 17.95
C GLU A 183 -10.62 8.47 17.90
N LYS A 184 -9.51 8.16 18.58
CA LYS A 184 -8.28 8.98 18.50
C LYS A 184 -7.70 8.99 17.10
N CYS A 185 -7.71 7.86 16.40
CA CYS A 185 -7.26 7.79 15.01
C CYS A 185 -8.13 8.66 14.09
N ASN A 186 -9.45 8.63 14.26
CA ASN A 186 -10.37 9.45 13.50
C ASN A 186 -10.17 10.95 13.77
N LYS A 187 -10.00 11.35 15.02
CA LYS A 187 -9.67 12.76 15.37
C LYS A 187 -8.36 13.21 14.74
N LEU A 188 -7.34 12.34 14.77
CA LEU A 188 -6.06 12.64 14.13
C LEU A 188 -6.20 12.80 12.60
N PHE A 189 -7.05 12.00 11.98
CA PHE A 189 -7.36 12.12 10.56
C PHE A 189 -8.04 13.46 10.24
N GLU A 190 -9.00 13.91 11.06
CA GLU A 190 -9.62 15.22 10.90
C GLU A 190 -8.62 16.37 11.01
N GLU A 191 -7.68 16.28 11.98
CA GLU A 191 -6.59 17.25 12.11
C GLU A 191 -5.69 17.24 10.88
N PHE A 192 -5.30 16.06 10.40
CA PHE A 192 -4.52 15.92 9.19
C PHE A 192 -5.24 16.54 7.98
N MET A 193 -6.54 16.30 7.80
CA MET A 193 -7.30 16.84 6.68
C MET A 193 -7.40 18.37 6.72
N LYS A 194 -7.40 19.00 7.91
CA LYS A 194 -7.29 20.46 8.03
C LYS A 194 -5.93 20.97 7.51
N ILE A 195 -4.83 20.26 7.82
CA ILE A 195 -3.49 20.58 7.32
C ILE A 195 -3.43 20.37 5.80
N TYR A 196 -3.91 19.23 5.32
CA TYR A 196 -3.86 18.84 3.91
C TYR A 196 -4.63 19.81 3.00
N ASN A 197 -5.82 20.25 3.43
CA ASN A 197 -6.68 21.16 2.68
C ASN A 197 -6.25 22.63 2.77
N ASN A 198 -5.37 22.99 3.71
CA ASN A 198 -4.88 24.35 3.85
C ASN A 198 -3.88 24.65 2.72
N LYS A 199 -4.27 25.52 1.77
CA LYS A 199 -3.44 25.92 0.62
C LYS A 199 -2.16 26.64 1.02
N ASN A 200 -2.10 27.24 2.22
CA ASN A 200 -0.97 28.00 2.73
C ASN A 200 0.11 27.14 3.44
N SER A 201 -0.05 25.82 3.53
CA SER A 201 0.90 24.92 4.18
C SER A 201 1.96 24.33 3.24
N ALA A 202 2.20 24.97 2.09
CA ALA A 202 3.32 24.64 1.21
C ALA A 202 4.46 25.64 1.49
N LEU A 203 5.42 25.22 2.31
CA LEU A 203 6.76 25.80 2.41
C LEU A 203 7.78 24.81 1.89
#